data_21700bb9e363aad542d7750997dae06f
#
_entry.id   21700bb9e363aad542d7750997dae06f
#
_cell.length_a   1.000
_cell.length_b   1.000
_cell.length_c   1.000
_cell.angle_alpha   90.00
_cell.angle_beta   90.00
_cell.angle_gamma   90.00
#
_symmetry.space_group_name_H-M   'P 1'
#
loop_
_entity.id
_entity.type
_entity.pdbx_description
1 polymer ?
#
loop_
_entity_poly.entity_id
_entity_poly.type
_entity_poly.pdbx_seq_one_letter_code
_entity_poly.pdbx_strand_id
1 'polypeptide(L)'
;LIYRILLVHIAYFFLRVLFIFFNNDMVQVYDLENFFYLSILGLRFDSSAIAYTNLLFIFFSVLPLSFLRVKKYQFLSALVYFISNSIFLILNFIDFAYYRFNLNRMMGNFMESIINESNKETLIFHFLYEYLNLVSLFFLFLLIWIGLYRLVKIRGDKIENNKMYYLSSVFGLLISSALIVMMARGGDFRKSTRPI
;
A
#
# COMPACT_ATOMS: atom_id res chain seq x y z
N LEU A 1 -7.68 8.73 9.53
CA LEU A 1 -6.83 7.53 9.48
C LEU A 1 -7.53 6.38 8.75
N ILE A 2 -8.63 5.84 9.28
CA ILE A 2 -9.34 4.65 8.77
C ILE A 2 -9.63 4.77 7.26
N TYR A 3 -10.24 5.88 6.82
CA TYR A 3 -10.49 6.13 5.40
C TYR A 3 -9.23 5.99 4.52
N ARG A 4 -8.09 6.52 4.96
CA ARG A 4 -6.85 6.50 4.20
C ARG A 4 -6.24 5.10 4.12
N ILE A 5 -6.32 4.33 5.21
CA ILE A 5 -5.88 2.92 5.21
C ILE A 5 -6.82 2.06 4.35
N LEU A 6 -8.14 2.30 4.43
CA LEU A 6 -9.11 1.62 3.56
C LEU A 6 -8.86 1.94 2.08
N LEU A 7 -8.50 3.19 1.76
CA LEU A 7 -8.16 3.60 0.41
C LEU A 7 -6.95 2.80 -0.14
N VAL A 8 -5.94 2.53 0.70
CA VAL A 8 -4.80 1.68 0.33
C VAL A 8 -5.25 0.24 0.07
N HIS A 9 -6.12 -0.34 0.91
CA HIS A 9 -6.67 -1.69 0.66
C HIS A 9 -7.44 -1.78 -0.65
N ILE A 10 -8.26 -0.77 -0.95
CA ILE A 10 -8.97 -0.67 -2.23
C ILE A 10 -7.96 -0.58 -3.39
N ALA A 11 -6.91 0.22 -3.26
CA ALA A 11 -5.85 0.33 -4.27
C ALA A 11 -5.18 -1.03 -4.52
N TYR A 12 -4.79 -1.77 -3.49
CA TYR A 12 -4.19 -3.10 -3.63
C TYR A 12 -5.14 -4.11 -4.28
N PHE A 13 -6.43 -4.07 -3.93
CA PHE A 13 -7.44 -4.89 -4.59
C PHE A 13 -7.52 -4.59 -6.10
N PHE A 14 -7.58 -3.31 -6.48
CA PHE A 14 -7.59 -2.92 -7.89
C PHE A 14 -6.30 -3.31 -8.61
N LEU A 15 -5.15 -3.18 -7.98
CA LEU A 15 -3.87 -3.65 -8.57
C LEU A 15 -3.88 -5.14 -8.83
N ARG A 16 -4.49 -5.94 -7.95
CA ARG A 16 -4.65 -7.38 -8.17
C ARG A 16 -5.55 -7.68 -9.38
N VAL A 17 -6.66 -6.98 -9.51
CA VAL A 17 -7.55 -7.08 -10.68
C VAL A 17 -6.80 -6.71 -11.96
N LEU A 18 -6.07 -5.60 -11.95
CA LEU A 18 -5.26 -5.15 -13.09
C LEU A 18 -4.15 -6.14 -13.44
N PHE A 19 -3.48 -6.73 -12.43
CA PHE A 19 -2.47 -7.77 -12.65
C PHE A 19 -3.04 -8.98 -13.39
N ILE A 20 -4.20 -9.47 -12.96
CA ILE A 20 -4.88 -10.61 -13.59
C ILE A 20 -5.32 -10.25 -15.02
N PHE A 21 -5.89 -9.05 -15.19
CA PHE A 21 -6.32 -8.57 -16.49
C PHE A 21 -5.13 -8.43 -17.47
N PHE A 22 -4.01 -7.87 -17.02
CA PHE A 22 -2.82 -7.66 -17.83
C PHE A 22 -2.11 -8.98 -18.21
N ASN A 23 -2.18 -9.98 -17.34
CA ASN A 23 -1.55 -11.28 -17.51
C ASN A 23 -2.57 -12.41 -17.73
N ASN A 24 -3.75 -12.10 -18.29
CA ASN A 24 -4.87 -13.05 -18.45
C ASN A 24 -4.52 -14.28 -19.30
N ASP A 25 -3.61 -14.13 -20.24
CA ASP A 25 -3.07 -15.19 -21.08
C ASP A 25 -2.19 -16.20 -20.32
N MET A 26 -1.62 -15.79 -19.18
CA MET A 26 -0.68 -16.57 -18.36
C MET A 26 -1.29 -17.05 -17.03
N VAL A 27 -2.15 -16.20 -16.44
CA VAL A 27 -2.84 -16.50 -15.19
C VAL A 27 -4.18 -17.14 -15.49
N GLN A 28 -4.23 -18.48 -15.42
CA GLN A 28 -5.45 -19.24 -15.67
C GLN A 28 -6.40 -19.12 -14.48
N VAL A 29 -7.17 -18.05 -14.44
CA VAL A 29 -8.30 -17.93 -13.50
C VAL A 29 -9.55 -18.39 -14.24
N TYR A 30 -9.92 -19.66 -14.04
CA TYR A 30 -11.00 -20.31 -14.80
C TYR A 30 -12.40 -19.88 -14.35
N ASP A 31 -12.57 -19.41 -13.08
CA ASP A 31 -13.86 -19.09 -12.51
C ASP A 31 -13.86 -17.84 -11.64
N LEU A 32 -14.97 -17.11 -11.64
CA LEU A 32 -15.21 -15.98 -10.76
C LEU A 32 -15.12 -16.38 -9.28
N GLU A 33 -15.56 -17.57 -8.93
CA GLU A 33 -15.49 -18.09 -7.56
C GLU A 33 -14.03 -18.22 -7.10
N ASN A 34 -13.17 -18.81 -7.91
CA ASN A 34 -11.74 -18.90 -7.65
C ASN A 34 -11.07 -17.52 -7.55
N PHE A 35 -11.48 -16.58 -8.40
CA PHE A 35 -11.00 -15.20 -8.33
C PHE A 35 -11.34 -14.54 -6.98
N PHE A 36 -12.60 -14.63 -6.55
CA PHE A 36 -13.02 -14.05 -5.27
C PHE A 36 -12.36 -14.73 -4.08
N TYR A 37 -12.26 -16.06 -4.09
CA TYR A 37 -11.58 -16.82 -3.06
C TYR A 37 -10.10 -16.40 -2.91
N LEU A 38 -9.35 -16.37 -4.00
CA LEU A 38 -7.96 -15.92 -4.03
C LEU A 38 -7.81 -14.45 -3.63
N SER A 39 -8.77 -13.61 -4.00
CA SER A 39 -8.77 -12.20 -3.62
C SER A 39 -8.97 -12.00 -2.12
N ILE A 40 -9.86 -12.77 -1.48
CA ILE A 40 -10.08 -12.74 -0.03
C ILE A 40 -8.83 -13.24 0.72
N LEU A 41 -8.24 -14.35 0.28
CA LEU A 41 -6.98 -14.84 0.84
C LEU A 41 -5.87 -13.78 0.71
N GLY A 42 -5.80 -13.13 -0.45
CA GLY A 42 -4.82 -12.09 -0.71
C GLY A 42 -5.00 -10.86 0.18
N LEU A 43 -6.22 -10.48 0.56
CA LEU A 43 -6.47 -9.36 1.48
C LEU A 43 -5.71 -9.51 2.81
N ARG A 44 -5.53 -10.72 3.27
CA ARG A 44 -4.78 -11.01 4.49
C ARG A 44 -3.29 -10.63 4.34
N PHE A 45 -2.68 -10.98 3.21
CA PHE A 45 -1.29 -10.63 2.91
C PHE A 45 -1.15 -9.13 2.63
N ASP A 46 -2.09 -8.55 1.88
CA ASP A 46 -2.13 -7.11 1.62
C ASP A 46 -2.23 -6.32 2.93
N SER A 47 -3.10 -6.76 3.87
CA SER A 47 -3.24 -6.11 5.17
C SER A 47 -1.91 -6.12 5.95
N SER A 48 -1.16 -7.21 5.89
CA SER A 48 0.17 -7.28 6.50
C SER A 48 1.14 -6.29 5.85
N ALA A 49 1.21 -6.28 4.51
CA ALA A 49 2.06 -5.35 3.78
C ALA A 49 1.68 -3.89 4.08
N ILE A 50 0.38 -3.57 4.04
CA ILE A 50 -0.14 -2.22 4.33
C ILE A 50 0.18 -1.79 5.76
N ALA A 51 0.08 -2.69 6.74
CA ALA A 51 0.43 -2.39 8.13
C ALA A 51 1.90 -1.99 8.27
N TYR A 52 2.81 -2.69 7.64
CA TYR A 52 4.24 -2.36 7.67
C TYR A 52 4.55 -1.08 6.91
N THR A 53 4.04 -0.92 5.71
CA THR A 53 4.34 0.24 4.85
C THR A 53 3.77 1.53 5.41
N ASN A 54 2.62 1.46 6.08
CA ASN A 54 1.96 2.62 6.67
C ASN A 54 2.21 2.77 8.18
N LEU A 55 3.12 2.01 8.77
CA LEU A 55 3.40 2.06 10.20
C LEU A 55 3.71 3.48 10.69
N LEU A 56 4.62 4.18 10.00
CA LEU A 56 4.97 5.57 10.32
C LEU A 56 3.78 6.52 10.15
N PHE A 57 3.01 6.36 9.07
CA PHE A 57 1.81 7.16 8.83
C PHE A 57 0.75 6.95 9.93
N ILE A 58 0.51 5.70 10.33
CA ILE A 58 -0.43 5.36 11.40
C ILE A 58 0.06 5.95 12.71
N PHE A 59 1.33 5.76 13.04
CA PHE A 59 1.94 6.30 14.24
C PHE A 59 1.76 7.82 14.32
N PHE A 60 2.17 8.56 13.29
CA PHE A 60 1.99 10.00 13.23
C PHE A 60 0.52 10.44 13.29
N SER A 61 -0.41 9.65 12.77
CA SER A 61 -1.83 10.01 12.77
C SER A 61 -2.52 9.84 14.13
N VAL A 62 -1.96 9.01 15.02
CA VAL A 62 -2.60 8.65 16.30
C VAL A 62 -1.92 9.30 17.51
N LEU A 63 -0.71 9.87 17.34
CA LEU A 63 -0.01 10.56 18.42
C LEU A 63 -0.89 11.63 19.08
N PRO A 64 -0.97 11.69 20.42
CA PRO A 64 -1.80 12.66 21.16
C PRO A 64 -1.12 14.04 21.26
N LEU A 65 -0.79 14.64 20.12
CA LEU A 65 -0.05 15.89 20.08
C LEU A 65 -0.90 17.00 19.45
N SER A 66 -1.05 18.10 20.15
CA SER A 66 -1.87 19.24 19.69
C SER A 66 -1.40 19.85 18.36
N PHE A 67 -0.08 19.77 18.08
CA PHE A 67 0.49 20.27 16.83
C PHE A 67 0.15 19.44 15.59
N LEU A 68 -0.43 18.23 15.74
CA LEU A 68 -0.87 17.39 14.61
C LEU A 68 -1.92 18.08 13.72
N ARG A 69 -2.57 19.11 14.24
CA ARG A 69 -3.57 19.90 13.51
C ARG A 69 -2.98 21.03 12.67
N VAL A 70 -1.70 21.33 12.87
CA VAL A 70 -1.00 22.34 12.09
C VAL A 70 -0.88 21.88 10.65
N LYS A 71 -1.18 22.75 9.68
CA LYS A 71 -1.13 22.45 8.24
C LYS A 71 0.20 21.83 7.80
N LYS A 72 1.33 22.30 8.37
CA LYS A 72 2.66 21.75 8.06
C LYS A 72 2.78 20.29 8.45
N TYR A 73 2.24 19.90 9.61
CA TYR A 73 2.27 18.52 10.05
C TYR A 73 1.35 17.63 9.19
N GLN A 74 0.16 18.11 8.85
CA GLN A 74 -0.74 17.39 7.97
C GLN A 74 -0.12 17.16 6.59
N PHE A 75 0.63 18.13 6.08
CA PHE A 75 1.40 18.00 4.86
C PHE A 75 2.50 16.94 4.99
N LEU A 76 3.28 16.95 6.10
CA LEU A 76 4.32 15.94 6.35
C LEU A 76 3.73 14.54 6.46
N SER A 77 2.62 14.38 7.19
CA SER A 77 1.91 13.11 7.30
C SER A 77 1.39 12.61 5.94
N ALA A 78 0.88 13.51 5.10
CA ALA A 78 0.47 13.18 3.73
C ALA A 78 1.68 12.77 2.87
N LEU A 79 2.80 13.46 3.00
CA LEU A 79 4.03 13.15 2.28
C LEU A 79 4.56 11.76 2.65
N VAL A 80 4.62 11.42 3.94
CA VAL A 80 4.98 10.07 4.40
C VAL A 80 4.04 9.03 3.80
N TYR A 81 2.72 9.27 3.84
CA TYR A 81 1.72 8.38 3.27
C TYR A 81 1.95 8.15 1.78
N PHE A 82 2.12 9.22 1.00
CA PHE A 82 2.31 9.10 -0.45
C PHE A 82 3.65 8.47 -0.82
N ILE A 83 4.75 8.85 -0.17
CA ILE A 83 6.07 8.25 -0.46
C ILE A 83 6.03 6.75 -0.19
N SER A 84 5.63 6.33 1.01
CA SER A 84 5.61 4.91 1.37
C SER A 84 4.76 4.10 0.38
N ASN A 85 3.54 4.54 0.11
CA ASN A 85 2.64 3.78 -0.74
C ASN A 85 2.99 3.86 -2.23
N SER A 86 3.56 4.99 -2.73
CA SER A 86 3.98 5.10 -4.12
C SER A 86 5.12 4.14 -4.47
N ILE A 87 6.07 3.92 -3.56
CA ILE A 87 7.14 2.94 -3.76
C ILE A 87 6.53 1.55 -4.01
N PHE A 88 5.59 1.13 -3.18
CA PHE A 88 4.94 -0.18 -3.34
C PHE A 88 4.04 -0.25 -4.57
N LEU A 89 3.40 0.85 -4.96
CA LEU A 89 2.65 0.93 -6.21
C LEU A 89 3.58 0.74 -7.42
N ILE A 90 4.72 1.43 -7.46
CA ILE A 90 5.73 1.28 -8.52
C ILE A 90 6.16 -0.19 -8.63
N LEU A 91 6.49 -0.83 -7.50
CA LEU A 91 6.89 -2.23 -7.49
C LEU A 91 5.79 -3.16 -8.03
N ASN A 92 4.51 -2.91 -7.70
CA ASN A 92 3.40 -3.68 -8.27
C ASN A 92 3.25 -3.48 -9.78
N PHE A 93 3.43 -2.25 -10.29
CA PHE A 93 3.36 -2.00 -11.74
C PHE A 93 4.54 -2.61 -12.50
N ILE A 94 5.73 -2.61 -11.92
CA ILE A 94 6.89 -3.33 -12.48
C ILE A 94 6.60 -4.84 -12.50
N ASP A 95 5.99 -5.38 -11.45
CA ASP A 95 5.65 -6.80 -11.32
C ASP A 95 4.68 -7.28 -12.43
N PHE A 96 3.83 -6.39 -12.97
CA PHE A 96 2.94 -6.73 -14.09
C PHE A 96 3.71 -7.15 -15.33
N ALA A 97 4.76 -6.41 -15.67
CA ALA A 97 5.60 -6.74 -16.81
C ALA A 97 6.62 -7.84 -16.46
N TYR A 98 7.22 -7.81 -15.27
CA TYR A 98 8.17 -8.80 -14.82
C TYR A 98 7.60 -10.23 -14.85
N TYR A 99 6.33 -10.39 -14.47
CA TYR A 99 5.65 -11.68 -14.47
C TYR A 99 5.56 -12.30 -15.89
N ARG A 100 5.44 -11.48 -16.93
CA ARG A 100 5.39 -11.95 -18.33
C ARG A 100 6.69 -12.61 -18.78
N PHE A 101 7.83 -12.20 -18.21
CA PHE A 101 9.13 -12.77 -18.56
C PHE A 101 9.50 -13.98 -17.69
N ASN A 102 9.19 -13.92 -16.41
CA ASN A 102 9.70 -14.89 -15.46
C ASN A 102 8.66 -15.90 -14.95
N LEU A 103 7.37 -15.70 -15.27
CA LEU A 103 6.23 -16.50 -14.78
C LEU A 103 6.16 -16.59 -13.24
N ASN A 104 6.93 -15.76 -12.56
CA ASN A 104 6.98 -15.63 -11.11
C ASN A 104 6.84 -14.17 -10.73
N ARG A 105 6.20 -13.92 -9.59
CA ARG A 105 6.13 -12.57 -9.05
C ARG A 105 7.49 -12.13 -8.54
N MET A 106 7.70 -10.82 -8.55
CA MET A 106 8.94 -10.20 -8.11
C MET A 106 9.25 -10.56 -6.65
N MET A 107 10.45 -11.10 -6.42
CA MET A 107 10.94 -11.50 -5.11
C MET A 107 11.97 -10.50 -4.57
N GLY A 108 12.37 -10.65 -3.29
CA GLY A 108 13.29 -9.73 -2.64
C GLY A 108 14.67 -9.59 -3.30
N ASN A 109 15.12 -10.59 -4.05
CA ASN A 109 16.39 -10.57 -4.80
C ASN A 109 16.33 -9.82 -6.13
N PHE A 110 15.14 -9.35 -6.56
CA PHE A 110 14.97 -8.60 -7.81
C PHE A 110 15.82 -7.32 -7.86
N MET A 111 15.85 -6.56 -6.75
CA MET A 111 16.67 -5.33 -6.67
C MET A 111 18.15 -5.63 -6.79
N GLU A 112 18.62 -6.71 -6.21
CA GLU A 112 20.00 -7.16 -6.31
C GLU A 112 20.36 -7.55 -7.75
N SER A 113 19.46 -8.24 -8.45
CA SER A 113 19.63 -8.58 -9.86
C SER A 113 19.78 -7.34 -10.74
N ILE A 114 18.93 -6.31 -10.55
CA ILE A 114 19.03 -5.05 -11.32
C ILE A 114 20.33 -4.29 -10.99
N ILE A 115 20.72 -4.22 -9.72
CA ILE A 115 21.93 -3.49 -9.32
C ILE A 115 23.18 -4.10 -9.96
N ASN A 116 23.20 -5.43 -10.09
CA ASN A 116 24.32 -6.19 -10.65
C ASN A 116 24.37 -6.19 -12.19
N GLU A 117 23.31 -5.72 -12.86
CA GLU A 117 23.30 -5.61 -14.33
C GLU A 117 24.23 -4.49 -14.82
N SER A 118 25.12 -4.82 -15.75
CA SER A 118 26.07 -3.87 -16.33
C SER A 118 25.40 -2.79 -17.19
N ASN A 119 24.26 -3.10 -17.83
CA ASN A 119 23.53 -2.25 -18.75
C ASN A 119 22.17 -1.75 -18.17
N LYS A 120 22.09 -1.58 -16.84
CA LYS A 120 20.86 -1.23 -16.13
C LYS A 120 20.14 0.01 -16.65
N GLU A 121 20.88 1.05 -17.05
CA GLU A 121 20.27 2.29 -17.56
C GLU A 121 19.53 2.05 -18.88
N THR A 122 20.19 1.38 -19.83
CA THR A 122 19.58 1.03 -21.12
C THR A 122 18.39 0.11 -20.93
N LEU A 123 18.47 -0.84 -20.01
CA LEU A 123 17.37 -1.76 -19.69
C LEU A 123 16.17 -1.01 -19.14
N ILE A 124 16.36 -0.06 -18.22
CA ILE A 124 15.28 0.75 -17.63
C ILE A 124 14.61 1.61 -18.71
N PHE A 125 15.38 2.28 -19.57
CA PHE A 125 14.82 3.09 -20.65
C PHE A 125 14.04 2.25 -21.66
N HIS A 126 14.56 1.08 -22.03
CA HIS A 126 13.87 0.15 -22.92
C HIS A 126 12.56 -0.34 -22.32
N PHE A 127 12.59 -0.72 -21.03
CA PHE A 127 11.40 -1.11 -20.30
C PHE A 127 10.35 0.01 -20.25
N LEU A 128 10.73 1.24 -19.93
CA LEU A 128 9.82 2.38 -19.90
C LEU A 128 9.18 2.66 -21.26
N TYR A 129 9.93 2.50 -22.34
CA TYR A 129 9.44 2.69 -23.69
C TYR A 129 8.50 1.56 -24.13
N GLU A 130 8.87 0.32 -23.88
CA GLU A 130 8.08 -0.86 -24.26
C GLU A 130 6.75 -0.94 -23.51
N TYR A 131 6.77 -0.56 -22.20
CA TYR A 131 5.58 -0.57 -21.33
C TYR A 131 4.99 0.82 -21.07
N LEU A 132 5.01 1.69 -22.06
CA LEU A 132 4.48 3.06 -21.99
C LEU A 132 3.00 3.08 -21.54
N ASN A 133 2.22 2.07 -21.94
CA ASN A 133 0.83 1.89 -21.51
C ASN A 133 0.72 1.65 -19.99
N LEU A 134 1.61 0.84 -19.41
CA LEU A 134 1.65 0.61 -17.96
C LEU A 134 2.11 1.87 -17.22
N VAL A 135 3.09 2.57 -17.76
CA VAL A 135 3.58 3.83 -17.18
C VAL A 135 2.46 4.88 -17.17
N SER A 136 1.73 5.03 -18.27
CA SER A 136 0.60 5.96 -18.35
C SER A 136 -0.54 5.58 -17.39
N LEU A 137 -0.84 4.28 -17.27
CA LEU A 137 -1.83 3.75 -16.34
C LEU A 137 -1.41 4.00 -14.87
N PHE A 138 -0.13 3.86 -14.55
CA PHE A 138 0.41 4.18 -13.24
C PHE A 138 0.18 5.65 -12.86
N PHE A 139 0.49 6.58 -13.77
CA PHE A 139 0.25 8.01 -13.51
C PHE A 139 -1.24 8.35 -13.37
N LEU A 140 -2.09 7.76 -14.20
CA LEU A 140 -3.54 7.90 -14.09
C LEU A 140 -4.03 7.39 -12.73
N PHE A 141 -3.56 6.23 -12.30
CA PHE A 141 -3.88 5.65 -11.00
C PHE A 141 -3.45 6.58 -9.85
N LEU A 142 -2.24 7.13 -9.91
CA LEU A 142 -1.74 8.10 -8.92
C LEU A 142 -2.62 9.36 -8.85
N LEU A 143 -3.03 9.91 -9.98
CA LEU A 143 -3.89 11.10 -10.02
C LEU A 143 -5.25 10.83 -9.37
N ILE A 144 -5.88 9.70 -9.69
CA ILE A 144 -7.14 9.27 -9.08
C ILE A 144 -6.95 9.11 -7.57
N TRP A 145 -5.88 8.47 -7.14
CA TRP A 145 -5.60 8.22 -5.73
C TRP A 145 -5.37 9.52 -4.94
N ILE A 146 -4.61 10.47 -5.50
CA ILE A 146 -4.43 11.80 -4.91
C ILE A 146 -5.79 12.52 -4.81
N GLY A 147 -6.64 12.42 -5.84
CA GLY A 147 -7.99 12.96 -5.83
C GLY A 147 -8.83 12.38 -4.69
N LEU A 148 -8.89 11.06 -4.60
CA LEU A 148 -9.62 10.35 -3.54
C LEU A 148 -9.10 10.68 -2.13
N TYR A 149 -7.78 10.77 -1.95
CA TYR A 149 -7.18 11.17 -0.68
C TYR A 149 -7.65 12.56 -0.22
N ARG A 150 -7.83 13.51 -1.16
CA ARG A 150 -8.25 14.89 -0.87
C ARG A 150 -9.73 15.05 -0.56
N LEU A 151 -10.58 14.05 -0.87
CA LEU A 151 -12.01 14.10 -0.58
C LEU A 151 -12.28 14.25 0.92
N VAL A 152 -11.48 13.58 1.76
CA VAL A 152 -11.63 13.67 3.22
C VAL A 152 -10.64 14.69 3.78
N LYS A 153 -11.15 15.86 4.10
CA LYS A 153 -10.38 16.94 4.75
C LYS A 153 -10.33 16.72 6.26
N ILE A 154 -9.16 16.88 6.86
CA ILE A 154 -9.04 16.91 8.31
C ILE A 154 -9.46 18.29 8.77
N ARG A 155 -10.57 18.39 9.51
CA ARG A 155 -11.00 19.63 10.15
C ARG A 155 -10.15 19.85 11.40
N GLY A 156 -9.56 21.03 11.50
CA GLY A 156 -8.79 21.46 12.66
C GLY A 156 -9.67 22.12 13.71
N ASP A 157 -10.77 21.46 14.12
CA ASP A 157 -11.67 22.01 15.13
C ASP A 157 -10.94 22.19 16.47
N LYS A 158 -11.28 23.25 17.22
CA LYS A 158 -10.72 23.47 18.56
C LYS A 158 -11.10 22.32 19.47
N ILE A 159 -10.15 21.81 20.22
CA ILE A 159 -10.40 20.79 21.23
C ILE A 159 -11.05 21.48 22.43
N GLU A 160 -12.33 21.29 22.63
CA GLU A 160 -13.04 21.81 23.80
C GLU A 160 -12.63 21.09 25.08
N ASN A 161 -12.26 19.81 25.00
CA ASN A 161 -11.86 19.01 26.14
C ASN A 161 -10.53 18.28 25.91
N ASN A 162 -9.44 18.85 26.44
CA ASN A 162 -8.10 18.28 26.30
C ASN A 162 -7.99 16.87 26.89
N LYS A 163 -8.64 16.57 28.04
CA LYS A 163 -8.56 15.26 28.69
C LYS A 163 -9.17 14.16 27.80
N MET A 164 -10.34 14.43 27.25
CA MET A 164 -11.03 13.49 26.37
C MET A 164 -10.24 13.22 25.09
N TYR A 165 -9.61 14.26 24.55
CA TYR A 165 -8.72 14.12 23.39
C TYR A 165 -7.52 13.22 23.68
N TYR A 166 -6.80 13.45 24.76
CA TYR A 166 -5.65 12.61 25.12
C TYR A 166 -6.06 11.17 25.42
N LEU A 167 -7.18 10.96 26.11
CA LEU A 167 -7.69 9.64 26.40
C LEU A 167 -8.02 8.88 25.10
N SER A 168 -8.78 9.50 24.21
CA SER A 168 -9.15 8.89 22.91
C SER A 168 -7.93 8.61 22.04
N SER A 169 -6.90 9.46 22.08
CA SER A 169 -5.67 9.25 21.33
C SER A 169 -4.84 8.09 21.89
N VAL A 170 -4.75 7.95 23.23
CA VAL A 170 -4.09 6.80 23.87
C VAL A 170 -4.80 5.50 23.54
N PHE A 171 -6.15 5.48 23.64
CA PHE A 171 -6.93 4.30 23.20
C PHE A 171 -6.73 4.00 21.71
N GLY A 172 -6.74 5.03 20.87
CA GLY A 172 -6.46 4.90 19.45
C GLY A 172 -5.07 4.30 19.17
N LEU A 173 -4.04 4.71 19.91
CA LEU A 173 -2.69 4.14 19.83
C LEU A 173 -2.68 2.65 20.22
N LEU A 174 -3.30 2.28 21.34
CA LEU A 174 -3.36 0.90 21.78
C LEU A 174 -4.09 0.00 20.77
N ILE A 175 -5.25 0.45 20.29
CA ILE A 175 -6.04 -0.29 19.30
C ILE A 175 -5.28 -0.41 17.96
N SER A 176 -4.70 0.69 17.46
CA SER A 176 -3.96 0.65 16.19
C SER A 176 -2.70 -0.22 16.29
N SER A 177 -1.98 -0.19 17.42
CA SER A 177 -0.83 -1.06 17.67
C SER A 177 -1.22 -2.52 17.71
N ALA A 178 -2.31 -2.87 18.39
CA ALA A 178 -2.83 -4.23 18.41
C ALA A 178 -3.24 -4.72 17.02
N LEU A 179 -3.95 -3.88 16.25
CA LEU A 179 -4.34 -4.19 14.88
C LEU A 179 -3.14 -4.36 13.94
N ILE A 180 -2.11 -3.50 14.06
CA ILE A 180 -0.88 -3.63 13.27
C ILE A 180 -0.20 -4.96 13.57
N VAL A 181 -0.04 -5.33 14.85
CA VAL A 181 0.57 -6.60 15.24
C VAL A 181 -0.25 -7.79 14.71
N MET A 182 -1.59 -7.72 14.80
CA MET A 182 -2.47 -8.76 14.27
C MET A 182 -2.34 -8.89 12.74
N MET A 183 -2.39 -7.79 12.01
CA MET A 183 -2.24 -7.76 10.56
C MET A 183 -0.85 -8.25 10.14
N ALA A 184 0.21 -7.78 10.82
CA ALA A 184 1.59 -8.18 10.55
C ALA A 184 1.82 -9.68 10.74
N ARG A 185 1.10 -10.31 11.66
CA ARG A 185 1.11 -11.77 11.88
C ARG A 185 0.19 -12.55 10.95
N GLY A 186 -0.50 -11.90 10.04
CA GLY A 186 -1.43 -12.53 9.12
C GLY A 186 -2.77 -12.90 9.78
N GLY A 187 -3.22 -12.11 10.77
CA GLY A 187 -4.53 -12.23 11.43
C GLY A 187 -4.61 -13.24 12.57
N ASP A 188 -3.48 -13.81 13.00
CA ASP A 188 -3.43 -14.72 14.15
C ASP A 188 -2.44 -14.21 15.22
N PHE A 189 -2.87 -14.22 16.49
CA PHE A 189 -2.02 -13.85 17.62
C PHE A 189 -1.14 -14.98 18.12
N ARG A 190 -1.48 -16.26 17.81
CA ARG A 190 -0.83 -17.42 18.40
C ARG A 190 0.45 -17.84 17.71
N LYS A 191 0.50 -17.79 16.38
CA LYS A 191 1.69 -18.16 15.58
C LYS A 191 1.79 -17.31 14.33
N SER A 192 3.03 -17.04 13.89
CA SER A 192 3.25 -16.49 12.56
C SER A 192 2.81 -17.52 11.52
N THR A 193 1.88 -17.14 10.67
CA THR A 193 1.40 -18.00 9.56
C THR A 193 2.25 -17.85 8.30
N ARG A 194 3.38 -17.14 8.40
CA ARG A 194 4.30 -17.01 7.27
C ARG A 194 5.08 -18.31 7.12
N PRO A 195 5.10 -18.93 5.93
CA PRO A 195 6.09 -19.94 5.62
C PRO A 195 7.48 -19.28 5.73
N ILE A 196 8.40 -19.98 6.39
CA ILE A 196 9.81 -19.61 6.50
C ILE A 196 10.45 -19.81 5.13
#